data_41810181cdc58d82ed723c64c5bd3792
#
_entry.id   41810181cdc58d82ed723c64c5bd3792
#
_cell.length_a   1.000
_cell.length_b   1.000
_cell.length_c   1.000
_cell.angle_alpha   90.00
_cell.angle_beta   90.00
_cell.angle_gamma   90.00
#
_symmetry.space_group_name_H-M   'P 1'
#
loop_
_entity.id
_entity.type
_entity.pdbx_description
1 polymer ?
#
loop_
_entity_poly.entity_id
_entity_poly.type
_entity_poly.pdbx_seq_one_letter_code
_entity_poly.pdbx_strand_id
1 'polypeptide(L)'
;MFGLFSSKAKKIEEKLSNLAIEIASIQKNIIIYPNENNYKNLHMSKTKELNSLYNELEATKGKDYLNVFISKLSNEYKKSEYVLSKAEQKILDKILIEYKVKVKIKA
;
A
#
# COMPACT_ATOMS: atom_id res chain seq x y z
N MET A 1 9.95 28.38 -11.27
CA MET A 1 8.74 27.83 -11.89
C MET A 1 8.82 26.36 -12.17
N PHE A 2 9.97 25.89 -12.63
CA PHE A 2 10.19 24.45 -12.82
C PHE A 2 10.00 23.65 -11.54
N GLY A 3 10.34 24.25 -10.39
CA GLY A 3 10.21 23.60 -9.09
C GLY A 3 8.78 23.29 -8.68
N LEU A 4 7.77 24.00 -9.21
CA LEU A 4 6.37 23.76 -8.87
C LEU A 4 5.86 22.42 -9.39
N PHE A 5 6.18 22.08 -10.65
CA PHE A 5 5.77 20.80 -11.24
C PHE A 5 6.52 19.64 -10.62
N SER A 6 7.84 19.78 -10.44
CA SER A 6 8.67 18.78 -9.76
C SER A 6 8.20 18.58 -8.32
N SER A 7 7.81 19.68 -7.65
CA SER A 7 7.35 19.66 -6.27
C SER A 7 6.06 18.84 -6.10
N LYS A 8 5.10 18.96 -7.03
CA LYS A 8 3.84 18.21 -6.96
C LYS A 8 4.08 16.70 -7.09
N ALA A 9 4.82 16.28 -8.11
CA ALA A 9 5.14 14.87 -8.31
C ALA A 9 5.95 14.32 -7.14
N LYS A 10 6.93 15.07 -6.66
CA LYS A 10 7.75 14.69 -5.50
C LYS A 10 6.93 14.48 -4.25
N LYS A 11 5.97 15.35 -3.99
CA LYS A 11 5.07 15.22 -2.83
C LYS A 11 4.23 13.95 -2.92
N ILE A 12 3.72 13.63 -4.10
CA ILE A 12 2.96 12.40 -4.34
C ILE A 12 3.86 11.19 -4.10
N GLU A 13 5.07 11.19 -4.63
CA GLU A 13 6.04 10.10 -4.46
C GLU A 13 6.42 9.90 -2.99
N GLU A 14 6.64 10.96 -2.24
CA GLU A 14 6.94 10.89 -0.81
C GLU A 14 5.76 10.28 -0.03
N LYS A 15 4.55 10.71 -0.33
CA LYS A 15 3.34 10.15 0.29
C LYS A 15 3.18 8.67 -0.04
N LEU A 16 3.45 8.27 -1.28
CA LEU A 16 3.40 6.87 -1.70
C LEU A 16 4.42 6.02 -0.97
N SER A 17 5.66 6.53 -0.82
CA SER A 17 6.72 5.81 -0.10
C SER A 17 6.34 5.62 1.38
N ASN A 18 5.87 6.67 2.03
CA ASN A 18 5.44 6.60 3.43
C ASN A 18 4.25 5.66 3.60
N LEU A 19 3.29 5.72 2.68
CA LEU A 19 2.09 4.91 2.73
C LEU A 19 2.40 3.43 2.52
N ALA A 20 3.34 3.11 1.62
CA ALA A 20 3.77 1.73 1.40
C ALA A 20 4.40 1.14 2.67
N ILE A 21 5.21 1.92 3.38
CA ILE A 21 5.81 1.51 4.66
C ILE A 21 4.72 1.30 5.72
N GLU A 22 3.77 2.22 5.81
CA GLU A 22 2.63 2.09 6.73
C GLU A 22 1.82 0.83 6.45
N ILE A 23 1.51 0.57 5.19
CA ILE A 23 0.75 -0.62 4.79
C ILE A 23 1.53 -1.89 5.15
N ALA A 24 2.83 -1.91 4.90
CA ALA A 24 3.68 -3.06 5.26
C ALA A 24 3.65 -3.32 6.78
N SER A 25 3.74 -2.28 7.59
CA SER A 25 3.65 -2.37 9.04
C SER A 25 2.27 -2.89 9.47
N ILE A 26 1.20 -2.39 8.85
CA ILE A 26 -0.18 -2.83 9.13
C ILE A 26 -0.34 -4.30 8.77
N GLN A 27 0.21 -4.75 7.66
CA GLN A 27 0.16 -6.16 7.24
C GLN A 27 0.81 -7.08 8.28
N LYS A 28 1.95 -6.67 8.83
CA LYS A 28 2.59 -7.41 9.93
C LYS A 28 1.69 -7.47 11.16
N ASN A 29 1.05 -6.37 11.50
CA ASN A 29 0.12 -6.33 12.63
C ASN A 29 -1.10 -7.21 12.41
N ILE A 30 -1.61 -7.32 11.19
CA ILE A 30 -2.72 -8.21 10.87
C ILE A 30 -2.33 -9.68 11.15
N ILE A 31 -1.10 -10.05 10.78
CA ILE A 31 -0.61 -11.43 11.01
C ILE A 31 -0.44 -11.71 12.50
N ILE A 32 0.11 -10.75 13.24
CA ILE A 32 0.36 -10.88 14.69
C ILE A 32 -0.97 -10.87 15.47
N TYR A 33 -1.90 -10.03 15.06
CA TYR A 33 -3.18 -9.82 15.74
C TYR A 33 -4.37 -10.09 14.78
N PRO A 34 -4.55 -11.33 14.35
CA PRO A 34 -5.54 -11.64 13.29
C PRO A 34 -6.99 -11.38 13.69
N ASN A 35 -7.28 -11.27 14.99
CA ASN A 35 -8.62 -11.00 15.49
C ASN A 35 -8.92 -9.50 15.66
N GLU A 36 -7.93 -8.64 15.47
CA GLU A 36 -8.09 -7.19 15.58
C GLU A 36 -8.55 -6.59 14.25
N ASN A 37 -9.84 -6.31 14.15
CA ASN A 37 -10.44 -5.78 12.92
C ASN A 37 -9.94 -4.36 12.58
N ASN A 38 -9.47 -3.61 13.57
CA ASN A 38 -8.94 -2.26 13.36
C ASN A 38 -7.82 -2.22 12.31
N TYR A 39 -6.90 -3.18 12.36
CA TYR A 39 -5.80 -3.25 11.40
C TYR A 39 -6.30 -3.59 9.99
N LYS A 40 -7.31 -4.44 9.88
CA LYS A 40 -7.91 -4.81 8.60
C LYS A 40 -8.62 -3.61 7.96
N ASN A 41 -9.37 -2.86 8.76
CA ASN A 41 -10.05 -1.64 8.31
C ASN A 41 -9.04 -0.59 7.88
N LEU A 42 -7.98 -0.41 8.65
CA LEU A 42 -6.91 0.52 8.33
C LEU A 42 -6.18 0.11 7.04
N HIS A 43 -5.94 -1.18 6.85
CA HIS A 43 -5.36 -1.71 5.62
C HIS A 43 -6.21 -1.34 4.40
N MET A 44 -7.52 -1.55 4.49
CA MET A 44 -8.44 -1.20 3.41
C MET A 44 -8.42 0.28 3.09
N SER A 45 -8.46 1.12 4.12
CA SER A 45 -8.45 2.58 3.99
C SER A 45 -7.14 3.06 3.34
N LYS A 46 -6.00 2.57 3.83
CA LYS A 46 -4.69 2.95 3.32
C LYS A 46 -4.44 2.46 1.90
N THR A 47 -4.95 1.28 1.55
CA THR A 47 -4.85 0.74 0.20
C THR A 47 -5.65 1.60 -0.80
N LYS A 48 -6.81 2.08 -0.41
CA LYS A 48 -7.61 3.01 -1.23
C LYS A 48 -6.86 4.31 -1.46
N GLU A 49 -6.25 4.85 -0.41
CA GLU A 49 -5.43 6.05 -0.50
C GLU A 49 -4.24 5.86 -1.43
N LEU A 50 -3.56 4.72 -1.32
CA LEU A 50 -2.43 4.35 -2.18
C LEU A 50 -2.84 4.34 -3.66
N ASN A 51 -3.96 3.69 -3.98
CA ASN A 51 -4.47 3.60 -5.35
C ASN A 51 -4.86 4.98 -5.89
N SER A 52 -5.45 5.82 -5.05
CA SER A 52 -5.79 7.19 -5.40
C SER A 52 -4.54 8.00 -5.76
N LEU A 53 -3.46 7.85 -4.98
CA LEU A 53 -2.18 8.52 -5.25
C LEU A 53 -1.50 7.99 -6.51
N TYR A 54 -1.59 6.69 -6.78
CA TYR A 54 -1.11 6.12 -8.04
C TYR A 54 -1.81 6.74 -9.24
N ASN A 55 -3.13 6.88 -9.17
CA ASN A 55 -3.91 7.51 -10.23
C ASN A 55 -3.51 8.97 -10.42
N GLU A 56 -3.26 9.68 -9.35
CA GLU A 56 -2.82 11.07 -9.36
C GLU A 56 -1.43 11.22 -9.99
N LEU A 57 -0.51 10.32 -9.65
CA LEU A 57 0.83 10.32 -10.25
C LEU A 57 0.78 9.98 -11.73
N GLU A 58 -0.05 9.02 -12.12
CA GLU A 58 -0.28 8.68 -13.53
C GLU A 58 -0.81 9.87 -14.32
N ALA A 59 -1.78 10.58 -13.76
CA ALA A 59 -2.34 11.78 -14.39
C ALA A 59 -1.30 12.90 -14.55
N THR A 60 -0.33 12.98 -13.63
CA THR A 60 0.69 14.02 -13.62
C THR A 60 1.89 13.68 -14.50
N LYS A 61 2.34 12.44 -14.49
CA LYS A 61 3.60 12.01 -15.13
C LYS A 61 3.43 10.94 -16.20
N GLY A 62 2.26 10.32 -16.31
CA GLY A 62 2.00 9.27 -17.27
C GLY A 62 2.21 7.86 -16.72
N LYS A 63 1.68 6.90 -17.45
CA LYS A 63 1.67 5.48 -17.06
C LYS A 63 3.06 4.86 -16.98
N ASP A 64 3.92 5.18 -17.93
CA ASP A 64 5.28 4.61 -17.97
C ASP A 64 6.10 5.07 -16.76
N TYR A 65 5.98 6.35 -16.41
CA TYR A 65 6.63 6.90 -15.23
C TYR A 65 6.12 6.21 -13.96
N LEU A 66 4.81 6.03 -13.84
CA LEU A 66 4.20 5.35 -12.71
C LEU A 66 4.73 3.91 -12.57
N ASN A 67 4.81 3.17 -13.66
CA ASN A 67 5.30 1.79 -13.65
C ASN A 67 6.76 1.71 -13.18
N VAL A 68 7.61 2.63 -13.62
CA VAL A 68 9.01 2.72 -13.17
C VAL A 68 9.06 3.02 -11.68
N PHE A 69 8.24 3.96 -11.22
CA PHE A 69 8.18 4.33 -9.81
C PHE A 69 7.72 3.15 -8.93
N ILE A 70 6.69 2.42 -9.34
CA ILE A 70 6.20 1.25 -8.61
C ILE A 70 7.29 0.18 -8.51
N SER A 71 8.05 -0.04 -9.58
CA SER A 71 9.17 -0.99 -9.57
C SER A 71 10.27 -0.59 -8.58
N LYS A 72 10.60 0.70 -8.54
CA LYS A 72 11.55 1.26 -7.57
C LYS A 72 11.06 1.06 -6.15
N LEU A 73 9.80 1.39 -5.90
CA LEU A 73 9.17 1.26 -4.59
C LEU A 73 9.17 -0.19 -4.12
N SER A 74 8.85 -1.11 -5.02
CA SER A 74 8.88 -2.55 -4.74
C SER A 74 10.27 -3.04 -4.37
N ASN A 75 11.30 -2.57 -5.07
CA ASN A 75 12.69 -2.93 -4.77
C ASN A 75 13.14 -2.40 -3.41
N GLU A 76 12.75 -1.18 -3.05
CA GLU A 76 13.02 -0.62 -1.73
C GLU A 76 12.31 -1.43 -0.63
N TYR A 77 11.06 -1.79 -0.88
CA TYR A 77 10.29 -2.61 0.05
C TYR A 77 10.97 -3.97 0.29
N LYS A 78 11.47 -4.62 -0.74
CA LYS A 78 12.16 -5.91 -0.63
C LYS A 78 13.40 -5.87 0.26
N LYS A 79 14.00 -4.70 0.43
CA LYS A 79 15.16 -4.50 1.29
C LYS A 79 14.79 -4.12 2.73
N SER A 80 13.51 -3.89 2.99
CA SER A 80 13.06 -3.44 4.30
C SER A 80 12.82 -4.63 5.24
N GLU A 81 12.77 -4.35 6.54
CA GLU A 81 12.44 -5.33 7.57
C GLU A 81 10.97 -5.76 7.54
N TYR A 82 10.13 -5.07 6.78
CA TYR A 82 8.69 -5.34 6.69
C TYR A 82 8.31 -6.33 5.60
N VAL A 83 9.30 -6.85 4.88
CA VAL A 83 9.06 -7.84 3.82
C VAL A 83 8.49 -9.13 4.44
N LEU A 84 7.37 -9.59 3.90
CA LEU A 84 6.74 -10.83 4.37
C LEU A 84 7.37 -12.03 3.67
N SER A 85 7.56 -13.12 4.42
CA SER A 85 7.92 -14.41 3.82
C SER A 85 6.73 -14.94 3.01
N LYS A 86 6.96 -15.95 2.17
CA LYS A 86 5.90 -16.59 1.40
C LYS A 86 4.81 -17.17 2.31
N ALA A 87 5.21 -17.77 3.42
CA ALA A 87 4.27 -18.32 4.41
C ALA A 87 3.43 -17.22 5.05
N GLU A 88 4.06 -16.11 5.45
CA GLU A 88 3.36 -14.96 6.03
C GLU A 88 2.40 -14.33 5.03
N GLN A 89 2.81 -14.22 3.75
CA GLN A 89 1.95 -13.68 2.70
C GLN A 89 0.68 -14.53 2.51
N LYS A 90 0.81 -15.84 2.56
CA LYS A 90 -0.34 -16.76 2.47
C LYS A 90 -1.30 -16.58 3.65
N ILE A 91 -0.76 -16.40 4.84
CA ILE A 91 -1.55 -16.16 6.06
C ILE A 91 -2.32 -14.84 5.91
N LEU A 92 -1.64 -13.80 5.49
CA LEU A 92 -2.24 -12.48 5.28
C LEU A 92 -3.37 -12.53 4.25
N ASP A 93 -3.12 -13.17 3.11
CA ASP A 93 -4.10 -13.29 2.03
C ASP A 93 -5.36 -14.00 2.51
N LYS A 94 -5.20 -15.08 3.25
CA LYS A 94 -6.32 -15.83 3.82
C LYS A 94 -7.14 -14.97 4.78
N ILE A 95 -6.48 -14.26 5.68
CA ILE A 95 -7.15 -13.38 6.65
C ILE A 95 -7.94 -12.28 5.93
N LEU A 96 -7.34 -11.65 4.92
CA LEU A 96 -7.98 -10.57 4.19
C LEU A 96 -9.17 -11.05 3.36
N ILE A 97 -9.07 -12.22 2.75
CA ILE A 97 -10.16 -12.83 1.99
C ILE A 97 -11.34 -13.14 2.91
N GLU A 98 -11.09 -13.77 4.06
CA GLU A 98 -12.13 -14.11 5.04
C GLU A 98 -12.80 -12.84 5.57
N TYR A 99 -12.03 -11.81 5.87
CA TYR A 99 -12.57 -10.55 6.36
C TYR A 99 -13.48 -9.88 5.32
N LYS A 100 -13.07 -9.85 4.06
CA LYS A 100 -13.88 -9.28 2.97
C LYS A 100 -15.19 -10.03 2.77
N VAL A 101 -15.15 -11.35 2.86
CA VAL A 101 -16.36 -12.18 2.76
C VAL A 101 -17.32 -11.85 3.90
N LYS A 102 -16.81 -11.74 5.13
CA LYS A 102 -17.62 -11.38 6.31
C LYS A 102 -18.26 -10.00 6.13
N VAL A 103 -17.53 -9.02 5.61
CA VAL A 103 -18.06 -7.68 5.36
C VAL A 103 -19.17 -7.72 4.33
N LYS A 104 -19.00 -8.48 3.25
CA LYS A 104 -20.03 -8.65 2.21
C LYS A 104 -21.30 -9.27 2.76
N ILE A 105 -21.19 -10.26 3.62
CA ILE A 105 -22.34 -10.93 4.24
C ILE A 105 -23.10 -9.96 5.15
N LYS A 106 -22.38 -9.12 5.86
CA LYS A 106 -22.99 -8.14 6.78
C LYS A 106 -23.61 -6.95 6.06
N ALA A 107 -23.11 -6.63 4.88
CA ALA A 107 -23.63 -5.53 4.10
C ALA A 107 -24.90 -5.90 3.36
#